data_2c6967e848d37f9ef33173990309f537
#
_entry.id   2c6967e848d37f9ef33173990309f537
#
_cell.length_a   1.000
_cell.length_b   1.000
_cell.length_c   1.000
_cell.angle_alpha   90.00
_cell.angle_beta   90.00
_cell.angle_gamma   90.00
#
_symmetry.space_group_name_H-M   'P 1'
#
loop_
_entity.id
_entity.type
_entity.pdbx_description
1 polymer ?
#
loop_
_entity_poly.entity_id
_entity_poly.type
_entity_poly.pdbx_seq_one_letter_code
_entity_poly.pdbx_strand_id
1 'polypeptide(L)'
;MNAKSLKIILLILSVVAIKPIIADESSIYCFVGDAGEVNPTQAKVVKALANSDCSMVWHLGDITQLGVKSIDDPELQDSFLTPFKPFLETGIPLYLTVGNHDYKGDPSVYLKVAKDYPSIFHPSNFYTKTFGELCFFALDTTIFDKLYYFYKRGNQ
;
A
#
# COMPACT_ATOMS: atom_id res chain seq x y z
N MET A 1 13.67 0.37 -78.42
CA MET A 1 12.38 0.37 -77.69
C MET A 1 12.67 0.20 -76.25
N ASN A 2 12.46 1.25 -75.48
CA ASN A 2 12.78 1.29 -74.03
C ASN A 2 11.64 0.72 -73.17
N ALA A 3 11.94 -0.35 -72.46
CA ALA A 3 11.04 -0.89 -71.43
C ALA A 3 11.15 -0.01 -70.16
N LYS A 4 10.11 0.77 -69.88
CA LYS A 4 10.00 1.54 -68.63
C LYS A 4 9.69 0.59 -67.51
N SER A 5 10.64 0.42 -66.57
CA SER A 5 10.48 -0.31 -65.33
C SER A 5 9.52 0.43 -64.43
N LEU A 6 8.32 -0.10 -64.20
CA LEU A 6 7.36 0.42 -63.28
C LEU A 6 7.73 -0.10 -61.87
N LYS A 7 8.34 0.76 -61.04
CA LYS A 7 8.59 0.46 -59.62
C LYS A 7 7.29 0.64 -58.84
N ILE A 8 6.70 -0.46 -58.45
CA ILE A 8 5.60 -0.47 -57.50
C ILE A 8 6.17 -0.25 -56.10
N ILE A 9 5.94 0.93 -55.53
CA ILE A 9 6.26 1.23 -54.13
C ILE A 9 5.13 0.64 -53.32
N LEU A 10 5.37 -0.50 -52.64
CA LEU A 10 4.46 -1.09 -51.69
C LEU A 10 4.55 -0.31 -50.38
N LEU A 11 3.61 0.58 -50.14
CA LEU A 11 3.49 1.30 -48.89
C LEU A 11 2.88 0.35 -47.83
N ILE A 12 3.74 -0.25 -47.00
CA ILE A 12 3.25 -1.07 -45.87
C ILE A 12 2.80 -0.08 -44.79
N LEU A 13 1.48 0.15 -44.73
CA LEU A 13 0.86 0.79 -43.59
C LEU A 13 0.92 -0.19 -42.40
N SER A 14 1.90 -0.02 -41.52
CA SER A 14 1.89 -0.70 -40.21
C SER A 14 0.78 -0.05 -39.37
N VAL A 15 -0.37 -0.70 -39.34
CA VAL A 15 -1.42 -0.37 -38.37
C VAL A 15 -0.87 -0.81 -37.01
N VAL A 16 -0.33 0.15 -36.28
CA VAL A 16 -0.06 -0.04 -34.86
C VAL A 16 -1.44 -0.17 -34.18
N ALA A 17 -1.83 -1.41 -33.91
CA ALA A 17 -3.00 -1.67 -33.08
C ALA A 17 -2.68 -1.13 -31.69
N ILE A 18 -3.09 0.09 -31.40
CA ILE A 18 -3.16 0.61 -30.04
C ILE A 18 -4.22 -0.26 -29.37
N LYS A 19 -3.78 -1.28 -28.60
CA LYS A 19 -4.69 -1.95 -27.69
C LYS A 19 -5.18 -0.87 -26.73
N PRO A 20 -6.51 -0.63 -26.63
CA PRO A 20 -6.98 0.19 -25.53
C PRO A 20 -6.47 -0.48 -24.26
N ILE A 21 -5.75 0.26 -23.42
CA ILE A 21 -5.50 -0.14 -22.04
C ILE A 21 -6.87 -0.05 -21.39
N ILE A 22 -7.61 -1.15 -21.44
CA ILE A 22 -8.82 -1.30 -20.63
C ILE A 22 -8.24 -1.39 -19.22
N ALA A 23 -8.38 -0.30 -18.46
CA ALA A 23 -8.25 -0.38 -17.01
C ALA A 23 -9.13 -1.57 -16.62
N ASP A 24 -8.59 -2.48 -15.83
CA ASP A 24 -9.37 -3.61 -15.34
C ASP A 24 -10.50 -2.99 -14.49
N GLU A 25 -11.69 -2.82 -15.09
CA GLU A 25 -12.85 -2.16 -14.49
C GLU A 25 -13.35 -2.91 -13.25
N SER A 26 -12.75 -4.05 -12.93
CA SER A 26 -13.14 -4.90 -11.80
C SER A 26 -12.24 -4.77 -10.56
N SER A 27 -11.17 -3.98 -10.60
CA SER A 27 -10.27 -3.86 -9.45
C SER A 27 -10.90 -3.05 -8.31
N ILE A 28 -11.09 -3.68 -7.15
CA ILE A 28 -11.61 -3.03 -5.94
C ILE A 28 -10.44 -2.72 -5.02
N TYR A 29 -10.27 -1.45 -4.69
CA TYR A 29 -9.23 -0.96 -3.78
C TYR A 29 -9.84 -0.66 -2.42
N CYS A 30 -9.36 -1.33 -1.38
CA CYS A 30 -9.88 -1.21 -0.03
C CYS A 30 -8.91 -0.46 0.86
N PHE A 31 -9.48 0.27 1.83
CA PHE A 31 -8.70 1.06 2.78
C PHE A 31 -9.17 0.77 4.20
N VAL A 32 -8.23 0.69 5.13
CA VAL A 32 -8.47 0.54 6.57
C VAL A 32 -7.45 1.40 7.32
N GLY A 33 -7.84 2.01 8.41
CA GLY A 33 -6.94 2.77 9.28
C GLY A 33 -7.33 2.58 10.74
N ASP A 34 -6.47 3.03 11.67
CA ASP A 34 -6.71 2.97 13.12
C ASP A 34 -7.07 1.55 13.60
N ALA A 35 -6.51 0.53 12.98
CA ALA A 35 -6.88 -0.85 13.26
C ALA A 35 -5.96 -1.53 14.29
N GLY A 36 -5.10 -0.77 14.97
CA GLY A 36 -4.14 -1.29 15.95
C GLY A 36 -4.72 -1.53 17.34
N GLU A 37 -6.02 -1.33 17.56
CA GLU A 37 -6.65 -1.58 18.85
C GLU A 37 -7.32 -2.95 18.90
N VAL A 38 -6.83 -3.81 19.80
CA VAL A 38 -7.36 -5.18 19.97
C VAL A 38 -8.76 -5.12 20.58
N ASN A 39 -9.77 -5.33 19.75
CA ASN A 39 -11.15 -5.36 20.20
C ASN A 39 -12.03 -6.17 19.21
N PRO A 40 -13.29 -6.51 19.60
CA PRO A 40 -14.18 -7.27 18.73
C PRO A 40 -14.50 -6.58 17.39
N THR A 41 -14.37 -5.25 17.30
CA THR A 41 -14.60 -4.51 16.06
C THR A 41 -13.46 -4.73 15.08
N GLN A 42 -12.20 -4.70 15.54
CA GLN A 42 -11.04 -5.04 14.72
C GLN A 42 -11.22 -6.42 14.06
N ALA A 43 -11.58 -7.44 14.86
CA ALA A 43 -11.77 -8.80 14.33
C ALA A 43 -12.87 -8.86 13.26
N LYS A 44 -13.97 -8.10 13.42
CA LYS A 44 -15.03 -8.02 12.39
C LYS A 44 -14.54 -7.35 11.11
N VAL A 45 -13.79 -6.25 11.23
CA VAL A 45 -13.22 -5.53 10.07
C VAL A 45 -12.25 -6.43 9.31
N VAL A 46 -11.30 -7.05 10.00
CA VAL A 46 -10.33 -7.97 9.37
C VAL A 46 -11.02 -9.14 8.67
N LYS A 47 -12.05 -9.72 9.32
CA LYS A 47 -12.85 -10.77 8.70
C LYS A 47 -13.59 -10.28 7.46
N ALA A 48 -14.13 -9.07 7.47
CA ALA A 48 -14.78 -8.48 6.31
C ALA A 48 -13.80 -8.26 5.16
N LEU A 49 -12.58 -7.76 5.45
CA LEU A 49 -11.52 -7.61 4.46
C LEU A 49 -11.09 -8.97 3.88
N ALA A 50 -10.91 -10.00 4.71
CA ALA A 50 -10.51 -11.33 4.26
C ALA A 50 -11.56 -12.03 3.36
N ASN A 51 -12.82 -11.63 3.47
CA ASN A 51 -13.93 -12.17 2.66
C ASN A 51 -14.37 -11.20 1.54
N SER A 52 -13.63 -10.13 1.30
CA SER A 52 -13.96 -9.16 0.26
C SER A 52 -13.31 -9.51 -1.08
N ASP A 53 -13.83 -8.90 -2.14
CA ASP A 53 -13.25 -8.97 -3.48
C ASP A 53 -12.18 -7.89 -3.70
N CYS A 54 -11.53 -7.42 -2.63
CA CYS A 54 -10.48 -6.43 -2.73
C CYS A 54 -9.29 -6.96 -3.53
N SER A 55 -8.87 -6.20 -4.54
CA SER A 55 -7.64 -6.49 -5.30
C SER A 55 -6.40 -6.12 -4.50
N MET A 56 -6.52 -5.20 -3.54
CA MET A 56 -5.53 -4.84 -2.54
C MET A 56 -6.19 -4.16 -1.35
N VAL A 57 -5.51 -4.15 -0.21
CA VAL A 57 -5.88 -3.34 0.95
C VAL A 57 -4.74 -2.37 1.27
N TRP A 58 -5.09 -1.13 1.63
CA TRP A 58 -4.14 -0.14 2.13
C TRP A 58 -4.46 0.23 3.57
N HIS A 59 -3.50 -0.04 4.46
CA HIS A 59 -3.59 0.37 5.86
C HIS A 59 -3.07 1.81 5.99
N LEU A 60 -3.93 2.71 6.44
CA LEU A 60 -3.71 4.16 6.41
C LEU A 60 -2.96 4.71 7.64
N GLY A 61 -2.43 3.84 8.49
CA GLY A 61 -1.67 4.19 9.68
C GLY A 61 -2.33 3.75 10.99
N ASP A 62 -1.62 3.97 12.08
CA ASP A 62 -1.94 3.45 13.42
C ASP A 62 -2.13 1.92 13.36
N ILE A 63 -1.09 1.26 12.83
CA ILE A 63 -1.00 -0.19 12.68
C ILE A 63 -1.01 -0.84 14.07
N THR A 64 -0.38 -0.16 15.03
CA THR A 64 -0.42 -0.50 16.45
C THR A 64 -0.69 0.76 17.29
N GLN A 65 -1.35 0.62 18.44
CA GLN A 65 -1.70 1.77 19.29
C GLN A 65 -0.55 2.22 20.19
N LEU A 66 0.31 1.31 20.61
CA LEU A 66 1.40 1.61 21.53
C LEU A 66 2.74 1.84 20.84
N GLY A 67 2.80 1.57 19.52
CA GLY A 67 4.03 1.52 18.75
C GLY A 67 4.86 0.29 19.12
N VAL A 68 5.72 -0.14 18.21
CA VAL A 68 6.57 -1.33 18.38
C VAL A 68 8.04 -0.96 18.39
N LYS A 69 8.87 -1.71 19.13
CA LYS A 69 10.30 -1.45 19.26
C LYS A 69 11.16 -2.46 18.53
N SER A 70 10.63 -3.65 18.26
CA SER A 70 11.32 -4.72 17.54
C SER A 70 10.33 -5.63 16.85
N ILE A 71 10.82 -6.54 16.00
CA ILE A 71 9.99 -7.55 15.34
C ILE A 71 9.40 -8.57 16.34
N ASP A 72 10.06 -8.74 17.49
CA ASP A 72 9.63 -9.64 18.56
C ASP A 72 8.76 -8.93 19.61
N ASP A 73 8.38 -7.66 19.36
CA ASP A 73 7.54 -6.92 20.30
C ASP A 73 6.16 -7.58 20.40
N PRO A 74 5.67 -7.91 21.62
CA PRO A 74 4.34 -8.48 21.80
C PRO A 74 3.22 -7.63 21.20
N GLU A 75 3.34 -6.31 21.24
CA GLU A 75 2.37 -5.38 20.62
C GLU A 75 2.20 -5.64 19.13
N LEU A 76 3.30 -5.96 18.40
CA LEU A 76 3.23 -6.29 16.99
C LEU A 76 2.41 -7.56 16.74
N GLN A 77 2.59 -8.57 17.58
CA GLN A 77 1.87 -9.83 17.48
C GLN A 77 0.39 -9.66 17.85
N ASP A 78 0.13 -9.02 18.97
CA ASP A 78 -1.20 -8.94 19.57
C ASP A 78 -2.11 -7.98 18.82
N SER A 79 -1.58 -6.82 18.37
CA SER A 79 -2.36 -5.76 17.75
C SER A 79 -2.45 -5.87 16.23
N PHE A 80 -1.48 -6.53 15.58
CA PHE A 80 -1.40 -6.56 14.13
C PHE A 80 -1.31 -7.98 13.55
N LEU A 81 -0.22 -8.70 13.76
CA LEU A 81 0.03 -9.94 13.01
C LEU A 81 -1.00 -11.03 13.32
N THR A 82 -1.35 -11.22 14.59
CA THR A 82 -2.35 -12.23 14.99
C THR A 82 -3.76 -11.84 14.53
N PRO A 83 -4.27 -10.62 14.79
CA PRO A 83 -5.58 -10.22 14.31
C PRO A 83 -5.71 -10.24 12.79
N PHE A 84 -4.67 -9.81 12.06
CA PHE A 84 -4.67 -9.76 10.60
C PHE A 84 -4.34 -11.08 9.92
N LYS A 85 -3.96 -12.12 10.67
CA LYS A 85 -3.61 -13.44 10.12
C LYS A 85 -4.65 -13.96 9.11
N PRO A 86 -5.97 -13.94 9.39
CA PRO A 86 -6.98 -14.42 8.43
C PRO A 86 -6.95 -13.67 7.10
N PHE A 87 -6.64 -12.36 7.13
CA PHE A 87 -6.46 -11.56 5.92
C PHE A 87 -5.13 -11.87 5.23
N LEU A 88 -4.02 -11.94 5.95
CA LEU A 88 -2.69 -12.22 5.39
C LEU A 88 -2.63 -13.58 4.70
N GLU A 89 -3.39 -14.55 5.17
CA GLU A 89 -3.50 -15.89 4.56
C GLU A 89 -4.26 -15.89 3.21
N THR A 90 -5.01 -14.83 2.89
CA THR A 90 -5.67 -14.72 1.58
C THR A 90 -4.67 -14.45 0.43
N GLY A 91 -3.50 -13.93 0.75
CA GLY A 91 -2.52 -13.46 -0.25
C GLY A 91 -2.87 -12.15 -0.92
N ILE A 92 -3.98 -11.48 -0.54
CA ILE A 92 -4.32 -10.14 -1.03
C ILE A 92 -3.23 -9.17 -0.56
N PRO A 93 -2.65 -8.33 -1.45
CA PRO A 93 -1.60 -7.40 -1.06
C PRO A 93 -2.06 -6.39 -0.01
N LEU A 94 -1.29 -6.23 1.06
CA LEU A 94 -1.47 -5.24 2.11
C LEU A 94 -0.39 -4.17 2.02
N TYR A 95 -0.77 -2.96 1.70
CA TYR A 95 0.11 -1.80 1.67
C TYR A 95 0.03 -1.06 3.00
N LEU A 96 1.17 -0.71 3.61
CA LEU A 96 1.20 -0.04 4.90
C LEU A 96 1.62 1.43 4.74
N THR A 97 0.92 2.31 5.43
CA THR A 97 1.36 3.66 5.76
C THR A 97 1.48 3.76 7.27
N VAL A 98 2.50 4.43 7.77
CA VAL A 98 2.66 4.63 9.22
C VAL A 98 1.82 5.81 9.71
N GLY A 99 1.24 5.69 10.90
CA GLY A 99 0.51 6.74 11.59
C GLY A 99 1.29 7.31 12.78
N ASN A 100 0.68 8.24 13.51
CA ASN A 100 1.35 8.88 14.65
C ASN A 100 1.53 7.94 15.84
N HIS A 101 0.67 6.94 16.02
CA HIS A 101 0.82 5.93 17.06
C HIS A 101 1.98 4.99 16.79
N ASP A 102 2.25 4.64 15.55
CA ASP A 102 3.40 3.82 15.17
C ASP A 102 4.74 4.47 15.55
N TYR A 103 4.78 5.82 15.61
CA TYR A 103 5.94 6.60 16.06
C TYR A 103 6.13 6.68 17.59
N LYS A 104 5.25 6.07 18.39
CA LYS A 104 5.53 5.83 19.81
C LYS A 104 6.61 4.78 20.00
N GLY A 105 6.86 3.94 18.99
CA GLY A 105 7.94 2.98 18.89
C GLY A 105 8.95 3.33 17.78
N ASP A 106 9.44 2.31 17.11
CA ASP A 106 10.33 2.40 15.94
C ASP A 106 9.56 1.98 14.68
N PRO A 107 9.09 2.92 13.84
CA PRO A 107 8.34 2.58 12.64
C PRO A 107 9.16 1.80 11.61
N SER A 108 10.49 1.76 11.73
CA SER A 108 11.33 0.94 10.84
C SER A 108 11.11 -0.57 11.03
N VAL A 109 10.47 -0.97 12.11
CA VAL A 109 10.07 -2.37 12.35
C VAL A 109 9.14 -2.86 11.25
N TYR A 110 8.22 -2.02 10.75
CA TYR A 110 7.30 -2.41 9.67
C TYR A 110 8.02 -2.68 8.33
N LEU A 111 9.20 -2.05 8.10
CA LEU A 111 10.06 -2.38 6.96
C LEU A 111 10.62 -3.80 7.04
N LYS A 112 10.87 -4.29 8.26
CA LYS A 112 11.34 -5.66 8.51
C LYS A 112 10.18 -6.64 8.38
N VAL A 113 9.01 -6.31 8.95
CA VAL A 113 7.78 -7.11 8.79
C VAL A 113 7.46 -7.33 7.30
N ALA A 114 7.54 -6.30 6.47
CA ALA A 114 7.28 -6.41 5.04
C ALA A 114 8.28 -7.33 4.30
N LYS A 115 9.47 -7.56 4.84
CA LYS A 115 10.42 -8.53 4.28
C LYS A 115 10.07 -9.97 4.62
N ASP A 116 9.49 -10.18 5.80
CA ASP A 116 9.17 -11.52 6.30
C ASP A 116 7.78 -12.00 5.83
N TYR A 117 6.91 -11.06 5.44
CA TYR A 117 5.55 -11.32 4.98
C TYR A 117 5.36 -10.87 3.52
N PRO A 118 5.42 -11.78 2.52
CA PRO A 118 5.37 -11.41 1.10
C PRO A 118 4.11 -10.68 0.64
N SER A 119 2.99 -10.84 1.36
CA SER A 119 1.74 -10.11 1.11
C SER A 119 1.74 -8.68 1.65
N ILE A 120 2.73 -8.31 2.50
CA ILE A 120 2.85 -6.96 3.07
C ILE A 120 3.83 -6.14 2.23
N PHE A 121 3.41 -4.97 1.79
CA PHE A 121 4.22 -4.03 1.04
C PHE A 121 4.44 -2.73 1.82
N HIS A 122 5.67 -2.50 2.25
CA HIS A 122 6.11 -1.29 2.96
C HIS A 122 7.59 -1.03 2.67
N PRO A 123 7.93 -0.45 1.51
CA PRO A 123 9.33 -0.26 1.09
C PRO A 123 10.03 0.89 1.82
N SER A 124 9.26 1.86 2.30
CA SER A 124 9.71 3.01 3.07
C SER A 124 8.50 3.69 3.73
N ASN A 125 8.73 4.65 4.65
CA ASN A 125 7.63 5.37 5.30
C ASN A 125 6.88 6.30 4.34
N PHE A 126 7.45 6.60 3.18
CA PHE A 126 6.77 7.31 2.09
C PHE A 126 7.12 6.63 0.76
N TYR A 127 6.12 6.38 -0.07
CA TYR A 127 6.31 5.72 -1.36
C TYR A 127 5.10 5.95 -2.27
N THR A 128 5.25 5.55 -3.53
CA THR A 128 4.16 5.56 -4.48
C THR A 128 3.90 4.15 -5.00
N LYS A 129 2.66 3.89 -5.37
CA LYS A 129 2.25 2.66 -6.05
C LYS A 129 1.24 2.97 -7.13
N THR A 130 1.47 2.43 -8.32
CA THR A 130 0.58 2.60 -9.46
C THR A 130 -0.16 1.30 -9.74
N PHE A 131 -1.47 1.40 -9.99
CA PHE A 131 -2.34 0.34 -10.43
C PHE A 131 -3.11 0.84 -11.66
N GLY A 132 -2.77 0.35 -12.84
CA GLY A 132 -3.32 0.87 -14.08
C GLY A 132 -3.04 2.37 -14.21
N GLU A 133 -4.11 3.17 -14.28
CA GLU A 133 -4.03 4.64 -14.38
C GLU A 133 -4.04 5.35 -13.01
N LEU A 134 -4.28 4.62 -11.91
CA LEU A 134 -4.33 5.18 -10.56
C LEU A 134 -2.95 5.17 -9.92
N CYS A 135 -2.53 6.31 -9.38
CA CYS A 135 -1.30 6.44 -8.62
C CYS A 135 -1.62 6.82 -7.17
N PHE A 136 -1.20 5.98 -6.24
CA PHE A 136 -1.38 6.17 -4.81
C PHE A 136 -0.07 6.63 -4.19
N PHE A 137 -0.18 7.55 -3.22
CA PHE A 137 0.95 8.11 -2.48
C PHE A 137 0.77 7.77 -1.00
N ALA A 138 1.68 6.98 -0.44
CA ALA A 138 1.85 6.85 1.00
C ALA A 138 2.66 8.04 1.48
N LEU A 139 2.11 8.85 2.37
CA LEU A 139 2.77 10.03 2.91
C LEU A 139 2.95 9.86 4.42
N ASP A 140 4.17 10.07 4.89
CA ASP A 140 4.46 10.19 6.30
C ASP A 140 4.36 11.67 6.71
N THR A 141 3.24 12.02 7.32
CA THR A 141 2.98 13.39 7.78
C THR A 141 3.40 13.63 9.24
N THR A 142 3.86 12.61 9.94
CA THR A 142 4.22 12.68 11.38
C THR A 142 5.37 13.64 11.64
N ILE A 143 6.25 13.84 10.66
CA ILE A 143 7.34 14.82 10.74
C ILE A 143 6.80 16.26 10.92
N PHE A 144 5.67 16.59 10.29
CA PHE A 144 5.06 17.91 10.42
C PHE A 144 4.44 18.12 11.79
N ASP A 145 3.87 17.08 12.38
CA ASP A 145 3.34 17.09 13.73
C ASP A 145 4.45 17.36 14.76
N LYS A 146 5.59 16.66 14.64
CA LYS A 146 6.77 16.90 15.47
C LYS A 146 7.30 18.33 15.33
N LEU A 147 7.37 18.89 14.13
CA LEU A 147 7.78 20.27 13.88
C LEU A 147 6.81 21.28 14.49
N TYR A 148 5.50 21.02 14.44
CA TYR A 148 4.47 21.85 15.05
C TYR A 148 4.62 21.89 16.58
N TYR A 149 4.82 20.75 17.23
CA TYR A 149 5.06 20.69 18.69
C TYR A 149 6.36 21.36 19.09
N PHE A 150 7.41 21.25 18.27
CA PHE A 150 8.70 21.95 18.52
C PHE A 150 8.52 23.46 18.44
N TYR A 151 7.83 23.95 17.43
CA TYR A 151 7.51 25.37 17.27
C TYR A 151 6.69 25.92 18.42
N LYS A 152 5.68 25.18 18.87
CA LYS A 152 4.80 25.58 19.99
C LYS A 152 5.53 25.61 21.33
N ARG A 153 6.50 24.73 21.57
CA ARG A 153 7.35 24.74 22.79
C ARG A 153 8.40 25.84 22.79
N GLY A 154 8.88 26.26 21.64
CA GLY A 154 9.88 27.33 21.52
C GLY A 154 9.33 28.75 21.72
N ASN A 155 8.00 28.91 21.74
CA ASN A 155 7.32 30.20 21.89
C ASN A 155 6.59 30.33 23.26
N GLN A 156 6.88 29.49 24.23
CA GLN A 156 6.50 29.62 25.65
C GLN A 156 7.76 29.89 26.49
#